data_3ce9282d0b6bb9c61e731aa2120090e0
#
_entry.id   3ce9282d0b6bb9c61e731aa2120090e0
#
_cell.length_a   1.000
_cell.length_b   1.000
_cell.length_c   1.000
_cell.angle_alpha   90.00
_cell.angle_beta   90.00
_cell.angle_gamma   90.00
#
_symmetry.space_group_name_H-M   'P 1'
#
loop_
_entity.id
_entity.type
_entity.pdbx_description
1 polymer ?
#
loop_
_entity_poly.entity_id
_entity_poly.type
_entity_poly.pdbx_seq_one_letter_code
_entity_poly.pdbx_strand_id
1 'polypeptide(L)'
;MPNVAKAVLIVRYVGMEEAKEPLKGRTSNINIHMKEAVGMLDDVVVIGYGTQKRGNLTGSIASVSGKILEKVQTTSAAEAIVGKLPGVQVTAVDGSPDAEIKILVRGGGSITQDNSPLIILDGFEVSSLNDVPPTDIESIEVLKDAASTAIYGARGANGVILVTTKRPVEGRVVISLNTYVQTKELSNKLDVMDPYEFVLMQYENARQKSSNPTAFNNKYGHAYEHYIYQGNAGTDWQDEVFGSNPVAKYVDLSVNGGTEKAKYKLSFIHQDQPSVMVGNGLKQNNMNASFNFKPFKFLTLEYRTRLLHKEVDGSGTEGVSLLTALREKPTKGLDEYMKLPEDDTYFDPDQL
;
A
#
# COMPACT_ATOMS: atom_id res chain seq x y z
N MET A 1 2.83 -56.34 20.78
CA MET A 1 2.31 -56.12 19.45
C MET A 1 1.20 -55.08 19.53
N PRO A 2 1.13 -54.08 18.68
CA PRO A 2 0.02 -53.13 18.71
C PRO A 2 -1.32 -53.84 18.47
N ASN A 3 -2.35 -53.45 19.20
CA ASN A 3 -3.68 -54.06 19.10
C ASN A 3 -4.33 -53.69 17.75
N VAL A 4 -4.17 -54.56 16.77
CA VAL A 4 -4.62 -54.40 15.38
C VAL A 4 -6.16 -54.25 15.27
N ALA A 5 -6.90 -54.65 16.30
CA ALA A 5 -8.36 -54.49 16.33
C ALA A 5 -8.85 -53.04 16.45
N LYS A 6 -8.04 -52.16 16.99
CA LYS A 6 -8.32 -50.72 17.13
C LYS A 6 -7.48 -49.81 16.22
N ALA A 7 -6.62 -50.41 15.37
CA ALA A 7 -5.76 -49.62 14.48
C ALA A 7 -6.54 -49.07 13.29
N VAL A 8 -6.21 -47.87 12.89
CA VAL A 8 -6.75 -47.17 11.71
C VAL A 8 -5.59 -46.97 10.73
N LEU A 9 -5.76 -47.47 9.53
CA LEU A 9 -4.82 -47.20 8.44
C LEU A 9 -5.15 -45.85 7.80
N ILE A 10 -4.18 -44.97 7.80
CA ILE A 10 -4.31 -43.63 7.15
C ILE A 10 -3.48 -43.71 5.87
N VAL A 11 -4.15 -43.53 4.74
CA VAL A 11 -3.50 -43.51 3.43
C VAL A 11 -3.55 -42.13 2.85
N ARG A 12 -2.39 -41.60 2.44
CA ARG A 12 -2.24 -40.32 1.78
C ARG A 12 -1.58 -40.51 0.43
N TYR A 13 -2.19 -39.94 -0.58
CA TYR A 13 -1.64 -39.95 -1.94
C TYR A 13 -1.81 -38.51 -2.51
N VAL A 14 -0.82 -38.08 -3.29
CA VAL A 14 -0.85 -36.72 -3.89
C VAL A 14 -2.05 -36.63 -4.85
N GLY A 15 -2.92 -35.61 -4.63
CA GLY A 15 -4.13 -35.43 -5.43
C GLY A 15 -5.36 -36.21 -4.97
N MET A 16 -5.27 -36.93 -3.85
CA MET A 16 -6.39 -37.72 -3.30
C MET A 16 -6.72 -37.25 -1.87
N GLU A 17 -7.98 -37.39 -1.48
CA GLU A 17 -8.39 -37.17 -0.08
C GLU A 17 -7.76 -38.20 0.84
N GLU A 18 -7.41 -37.79 2.07
CA GLU A 18 -6.91 -38.70 3.09
C GLU A 18 -7.97 -39.75 3.42
N ALA A 19 -7.69 -40.98 3.11
CA ALA A 19 -8.58 -42.10 3.44
C ALA A 19 -8.20 -42.71 4.79
N LYS A 20 -9.18 -42.86 5.70
CA LYS A 20 -9.06 -43.50 7.01
C LYS A 20 -9.87 -44.78 7.02
N GLU A 21 -9.20 -45.96 7.00
CA GLU A 21 -9.84 -47.27 7.04
C GLU A 21 -9.55 -47.95 8.38
N PRO A 22 -10.56 -48.20 9.23
CA PRO A 22 -10.36 -48.96 10.47
C PRO A 22 -10.08 -50.45 10.16
N LEU A 23 -8.97 -50.94 10.63
CA LEU A 23 -8.47 -52.28 10.30
C LEU A 23 -9.36 -53.40 10.86
N LYS A 24 -10.02 -53.18 12.01
CA LYS A 24 -10.91 -54.16 12.66
C LYS A 24 -10.33 -55.60 12.74
N GLY A 25 -9.01 -55.67 12.96
CA GLY A 25 -8.30 -56.93 13.03
C GLY A 25 -7.82 -57.53 11.69
N ARG A 26 -8.10 -56.91 10.54
CA ARG A 26 -7.63 -57.34 9.23
C ARG A 26 -6.16 -56.96 9.04
N THR A 27 -5.34 -57.94 8.60
CA THR A 27 -3.91 -57.74 8.36
C THR A 27 -3.53 -57.91 6.87
N SER A 28 -4.45 -58.34 6.02
CA SER A 28 -4.24 -58.52 4.58
C SER A 28 -5.50 -58.22 3.78
N ASN A 29 -5.34 -58.02 2.49
CA ASN A 29 -6.42 -57.74 1.52
C ASN A 29 -7.29 -56.49 1.90
N ILE A 30 -6.61 -55.41 2.19
CA ILE A 30 -7.28 -54.12 2.49
C ILE A 30 -7.38 -53.32 1.19
N ASN A 31 -8.56 -53.26 0.61
CA ASN A 31 -8.83 -52.44 -0.56
C ASN A 31 -9.32 -51.07 -0.09
N ILE A 32 -8.60 -50.00 -0.51
CA ILE A 32 -8.93 -48.62 -0.15
C ILE A 32 -9.28 -47.90 -1.44
N HIS A 33 -10.52 -47.43 -1.53
CA HIS A 33 -10.95 -46.52 -2.58
C HIS A 33 -10.70 -45.11 -2.15
N MET A 34 -9.70 -44.46 -2.73
CA MET A 34 -9.43 -43.05 -2.51
C MET A 34 -10.29 -42.22 -3.46
N LYS A 35 -10.83 -41.12 -2.94
CA LYS A 35 -11.52 -40.13 -3.76
C LYS A 35 -10.51 -39.08 -4.19
N GLU A 36 -10.64 -38.62 -5.42
CA GLU A 36 -9.88 -37.45 -5.84
C GLU A 36 -10.18 -36.28 -4.89
N ALA A 37 -9.14 -35.63 -4.40
CA ALA A 37 -9.31 -34.40 -3.60
C ALA A 37 -9.97 -33.35 -4.50
N VAL A 38 -11.27 -33.13 -4.32
CA VAL A 38 -12.05 -32.10 -4.97
C VAL A 38 -11.60 -30.72 -4.43
N GLY A 39 -10.32 -30.42 -4.53
CA GLY A 39 -9.70 -29.25 -3.91
C GLY A 39 -8.40 -28.82 -4.55
N MET A 40 -7.85 -29.56 -5.51
CA MET A 40 -7.03 -28.95 -6.54
C MET A 40 -7.97 -28.47 -7.63
N LEU A 41 -8.67 -27.38 -7.41
CA LEU A 41 -9.06 -26.52 -8.50
C LEU A 41 -7.75 -26.25 -9.24
N ASP A 42 -7.61 -26.86 -10.43
CA ASP A 42 -6.60 -26.45 -11.39
C ASP A 42 -6.66 -24.92 -11.39
N ASP A 43 -5.62 -24.26 -10.86
CA ASP A 43 -5.53 -22.81 -10.86
C ASP A 43 -5.68 -22.35 -12.31
N VAL A 44 -6.84 -21.86 -12.65
CA VAL A 44 -7.17 -21.42 -13.99
C VAL A 44 -6.84 -19.94 -14.05
N VAL A 45 -5.86 -19.60 -14.85
CA VAL A 45 -5.45 -18.23 -15.10
C VAL A 45 -6.25 -17.67 -16.26
N VAL A 46 -6.83 -16.49 -16.08
CA VAL A 46 -7.48 -15.74 -17.17
C VAL A 46 -6.38 -15.05 -17.98
N ILE A 47 -6.09 -15.54 -19.18
CA ILE A 47 -5.10 -14.95 -20.07
C ILE A 47 -5.82 -14.36 -21.29
N GLY A 48 -5.75 -13.05 -21.47
CA GLY A 48 -6.35 -12.39 -22.62
C GLY A 48 -7.86 -12.65 -22.70
N TYR A 49 -8.28 -13.29 -23.79
CA TYR A 49 -9.69 -13.60 -24.05
C TYR A 49 -10.11 -15.02 -23.63
N GLY A 50 -9.27 -15.74 -22.84
CA GLY A 50 -9.55 -17.12 -22.47
C GLY A 50 -9.02 -17.48 -21.10
N THR A 51 -9.47 -18.64 -20.60
CA THR A 51 -8.95 -19.25 -19.36
C THR A 51 -8.03 -20.41 -19.70
N GLN A 52 -6.81 -20.42 -19.19
CA GLN A 52 -5.89 -21.55 -19.32
C GLN A 52 -5.51 -22.11 -17.95
N LYS A 53 -5.31 -23.42 -17.91
CA LYS A 53 -4.77 -24.06 -16.71
C LYS A 53 -3.33 -23.59 -16.48
N ARG A 54 -3.00 -23.22 -15.25
CA ARG A 54 -1.65 -22.76 -14.86
C ARG A 54 -0.53 -23.73 -15.29
N GLY A 55 -0.80 -25.04 -15.22
CA GLY A 55 0.14 -26.06 -15.67
C GLY A 55 0.47 -26.06 -17.17
N ASN A 56 -0.35 -25.42 -18.00
CA ASN A 56 -0.15 -25.32 -19.45
C ASN A 56 0.63 -24.07 -19.87
N LEU A 57 0.97 -23.20 -18.88
CA LEU A 57 1.75 -22.00 -19.14
C LEU A 57 3.24 -22.32 -19.01
N THR A 58 3.92 -22.43 -20.14
CA THR A 58 5.36 -22.71 -20.22
C THR A 58 6.24 -21.51 -19.85
N GLY A 59 5.66 -20.38 -19.52
CA GLY A 59 6.34 -19.11 -19.24
C GLY A 59 6.75 -18.91 -17.78
N SER A 60 7.67 -17.96 -17.55
CA SER A 60 8.07 -17.53 -16.20
C SER A 60 7.01 -16.65 -15.56
N ILE A 61 6.04 -17.27 -14.88
CA ILE A 61 4.95 -16.58 -14.20
C ILE A 61 5.25 -16.54 -12.70
N ALA A 62 5.20 -15.36 -12.10
CA ALA A 62 5.14 -15.21 -10.65
C ALA A 62 3.71 -14.95 -10.22
N SER A 63 3.24 -15.59 -9.17
CA SER A 63 1.89 -15.42 -8.67
C SER A 63 1.86 -15.30 -7.16
N VAL A 64 0.88 -14.56 -6.67
CA VAL A 64 0.54 -14.45 -5.26
C VAL A 64 -0.97 -14.63 -5.11
N SER A 65 -1.38 -15.42 -4.10
CA SER A 65 -2.80 -15.61 -3.81
C SER A 65 -3.34 -14.50 -2.92
N GLY A 66 -4.63 -14.19 -3.07
CA GLY A 66 -5.32 -13.19 -2.25
C GLY A 66 -5.22 -13.47 -0.75
N LYS A 67 -5.21 -14.74 -0.33
CA LYS A 67 -5.02 -15.14 1.08
C LYS A 67 -3.69 -14.66 1.68
N ILE A 68 -2.64 -14.48 0.86
CA ILE A 68 -1.36 -13.93 1.31
C ILE A 68 -1.46 -12.43 1.38
N LEU A 69 -2.15 -11.80 0.43
CA LEU A 69 -2.35 -10.34 0.38
C LEU A 69 -3.21 -9.83 1.53
N GLU A 70 -4.28 -10.55 1.89
CA GLU A 70 -5.16 -10.21 3.01
C GLU A 70 -4.46 -10.15 4.38
N LYS A 71 -3.36 -10.90 4.53
CA LYS A 71 -2.57 -10.88 5.77
C LYS A 71 -1.73 -9.61 5.93
N VAL A 72 -1.54 -8.88 4.85
CA VAL A 72 -0.85 -7.59 4.86
C VAL A 72 -1.90 -6.51 5.10
N GLN A 73 -1.79 -5.84 6.24
CA GLN A 73 -2.72 -4.75 6.60
C GLN A 73 -2.36 -3.48 5.83
N THR A 74 -2.62 -3.50 4.54
CA THR A 74 -2.50 -2.36 3.64
C THR A 74 -3.82 -2.11 2.93
N THR A 75 -3.98 -0.93 2.41
CA THR A 75 -5.21 -0.48 1.77
C THR A 75 -5.16 -0.60 0.25
N SER A 76 -3.95 -0.79 -0.30
CA SER A 76 -3.66 -0.86 -1.72
C SER A 76 -3.08 -2.22 -2.13
N ALA A 77 -3.58 -2.79 -3.23
CA ALA A 77 -3.00 -4.00 -3.81
C ALA A 77 -1.55 -3.78 -4.27
N ALA A 78 -1.21 -2.57 -4.69
CA ALA A 78 0.14 -2.22 -5.09
C ALA A 78 1.12 -2.33 -3.89
N GLU A 79 0.74 -1.86 -2.72
CA GLU A 79 1.53 -2.04 -1.50
C GLU A 79 1.58 -3.49 -1.05
N ALA A 80 0.45 -4.21 -1.15
CA ALA A 80 0.36 -5.59 -0.69
C ALA A 80 1.32 -6.55 -1.43
N ILE A 81 1.72 -6.24 -2.66
CA ILE A 81 2.63 -7.07 -3.46
C ILE A 81 4.11 -6.76 -3.21
N VAL A 82 4.45 -5.74 -2.40
CA VAL A 82 5.85 -5.40 -2.08
C VAL A 82 6.58 -6.62 -1.52
N GLY A 83 7.69 -7.02 -2.18
CA GLY A 83 8.50 -8.16 -1.77
C GLY A 83 7.85 -9.54 -1.91
N LYS A 84 6.63 -9.65 -2.49
CA LYS A 84 5.92 -10.93 -2.63
C LYS A 84 6.12 -11.59 -3.99
N LEU A 85 6.51 -10.84 -5.00
CA LEU A 85 6.63 -11.30 -6.38
C LEU A 85 8.09 -11.25 -6.84
N PRO A 86 8.76 -12.38 -7.09
CA PRO A 86 10.15 -12.39 -7.57
C PRO A 86 10.28 -11.63 -8.89
N GLY A 87 11.28 -10.74 -8.99
CA GLY A 87 11.55 -9.94 -10.20
C GLY A 87 10.54 -8.83 -10.47
N VAL A 88 9.76 -8.45 -9.47
CA VAL A 88 8.91 -7.27 -9.47
C VAL A 88 9.43 -6.32 -8.41
N GLN A 89 9.80 -5.12 -8.83
CA GLN A 89 10.20 -4.03 -7.95
C GLN A 89 9.01 -3.10 -7.77
N VAL A 90 8.68 -2.81 -6.53
CA VAL A 90 7.59 -1.90 -6.17
C VAL A 90 8.17 -0.80 -5.29
N THR A 91 7.98 0.44 -5.69
CA THR A 91 8.55 1.60 -5.00
C THR A 91 7.49 2.68 -4.89
N ALA A 92 7.19 3.13 -3.67
CA ALA A 92 6.40 4.34 -3.46
C ALA A 92 7.27 5.57 -3.74
N VAL A 93 6.71 6.57 -4.40
CA VAL A 93 7.43 7.81 -4.74
C VAL A 93 7.70 8.63 -3.49
N ASP A 94 6.73 8.66 -2.58
CA ASP A 94 6.81 9.33 -1.29
C ASP A 94 5.98 8.57 -0.23
N GLY A 95 5.83 9.14 0.95
CA GLY A 95 5.06 8.56 2.06
C GLY A 95 3.62 9.05 2.17
N SER A 96 3.08 9.77 1.18
CA SER A 96 1.70 10.25 1.21
C SER A 96 0.71 9.08 1.02
N PRO A 97 -0.50 9.17 1.57
CA PRO A 97 -1.50 8.11 1.44
C PRO A 97 -1.96 7.83 0.01
N ASP A 98 -1.81 8.81 -0.88
CA ASP A 98 -2.15 8.72 -2.31
C ASP A 98 -0.91 8.61 -3.20
N ALA A 99 0.28 8.36 -2.60
CA ALA A 99 1.54 8.24 -3.33
C ALA A 99 1.42 7.34 -4.55
N GLU A 100 1.99 7.77 -5.65
CA GLU A 100 2.12 6.93 -6.83
C GLU A 100 3.06 5.75 -6.50
N ILE A 101 2.59 4.55 -6.72
CA ILE A 101 3.39 3.34 -6.56
C ILE A 101 3.88 2.89 -7.93
N LYS A 102 5.18 3.01 -8.14
CA LYS A 102 5.85 2.54 -9.36
C LYS A 102 6.13 1.05 -9.25
N ILE A 103 5.67 0.33 -10.26
CA ILE A 103 5.89 -1.11 -10.38
C ILE A 103 6.76 -1.34 -11.62
N LEU A 104 7.86 -2.06 -11.45
CA LEU A 104 8.76 -2.44 -12.53
C LEU A 104 8.90 -3.96 -12.56
N VAL A 105 8.82 -4.54 -13.76
CA VAL A 105 9.00 -5.98 -13.97
C VAL A 105 10.32 -6.21 -14.71
N ARG A 106 11.25 -6.95 -14.06
CA ARG A 106 12.61 -7.21 -14.56
C ARG A 106 13.48 -5.96 -14.82
N GLY A 107 13.16 -4.83 -14.18
CA GLY A 107 13.86 -3.55 -14.35
C GLY A 107 13.30 -2.73 -15.51
N GLY A 108 13.88 -1.56 -15.73
CA GLY A 108 13.46 -0.66 -16.82
C GLY A 108 14.08 -1.08 -18.17
N GLY A 109 13.25 -1.12 -19.19
CA GLY A 109 13.68 -1.39 -20.57
C GLY A 109 14.08 -0.13 -21.35
N SER A 110 13.69 1.05 -20.87
CA SER A 110 13.94 2.34 -21.52
C SER A 110 14.41 3.39 -20.52
N ILE A 111 15.31 4.28 -20.98
CA ILE A 111 15.78 5.43 -20.20
C ILE A 111 14.84 6.63 -20.40
N THR A 112 14.14 6.70 -21.53
CA THR A 112 13.36 7.87 -21.94
C THR A 112 11.85 7.64 -21.97
N GLN A 113 11.40 6.38 -21.89
CA GLN A 113 9.98 6.02 -21.95
C GLN A 113 9.51 5.43 -20.63
N ASP A 114 8.20 5.42 -20.42
CA ASP A 114 7.57 4.76 -19.29
C ASP A 114 7.87 3.25 -19.31
N ASN A 115 8.33 2.75 -18.17
CA ASN A 115 8.67 1.34 -17.96
C ASN A 115 7.58 0.59 -17.17
N SER A 116 6.42 1.20 -16.96
CA SER A 116 5.33 0.61 -16.22
C SER A 116 4.77 -0.62 -16.94
N PRO A 117 4.48 -1.71 -16.23
CA PRO A 117 3.84 -2.89 -16.79
C PRO A 117 2.38 -2.58 -17.15
N LEU A 118 1.84 -3.34 -18.09
CA LEU A 118 0.41 -3.32 -18.39
C LEU A 118 -0.36 -4.01 -17.25
N ILE A 119 -1.34 -3.35 -16.67
CA ILE A 119 -2.16 -3.88 -15.58
C ILE A 119 -3.54 -4.23 -16.11
N ILE A 120 -3.93 -5.49 -15.95
CA ILE A 120 -5.22 -6.03 -16.36
C ILE A 120 -5.99 -6.51 -15.13
N LEU A 121 -7.11 -5.88 -14.82
CA LEU A 121 -8.01 -6.22 -13.74
C LEU A 121 -9.27 -6.87 -14.31
N ASP A 122 -9.49 -8.16 -14.02
CA ASP A 122 -10.61 -8.95 -14.55
C ASP A 122 -10.82 -8.85 -16.06
N GLY A 123 -9.72 -8.71 -16.81
CA GLY A 123 -9.73 -8.60 -18.27
C GLY A 123 -9.79 -7.17 -18.82
N PHE A 124 -9.90 -6.16 -17.97
CA PHE A 124 -9.89 -4.75 -18.35
C PHE A 124 -8.58 -4.10 -17.92
N GLU A 125 -8.09 -3.21 -18.77
CA GLU A 125 -6.92 -2.42 -18.44
C GLU A 125 -7.25 -1.35 -17.42
N VAL A 126 -6.36 -1.20 -16.44
CA VAL A 126 -6.40 -0.16 -15.42
C VAL A 126 -5.03 0.53 -15.32
N SER A 127 -5.04 1.81 -14.94
CA SER A 127 -3.81 2.60 -14.84
C SER A 127 -3.01 2.30 -13.56
N SER A 128 -3.66 1.87 -12.48
CA SER A 128 -3.02 1.65 -11.19
C SER A 128 -3.71 0.56 -10.38
N LEU A 129 -2.96 -0.06 -9.46
CA LEU A 129 -3.48 -0.95 -8.44
C LEU A 129 -3.73 -0.24 -7.09
N ASN A 130 -3.46 1.04 -6.99
CA ASN A 130 -3.61 1.79 -5.74
C ASN A 130 -5.05 1.78 -5.21
N ASP A 131 -6.02 1.82 -6.11
CA ASP A 131 -7.43 1.87 -5.76
C ASP A 131 -8.10 0.50 -5.65
N VAL A 132 -7.30 -0.58 -5.77
CA VAL A 132 -7.80 -1.96 -5.66
C VAL A 132 -7.52 -2.49 -4.25
N PRO A 133 -8.55 -2.78 -3.45
CA PRO A 133 -8.36 -3.34 -2.12
C PRO A 133 -7.82 -4.78 -2.18
N PRO A 134 -6.81 -5.13 -1.36
CA PRO A 134 -6.26 -6.50 -1.33
C PRO A 134 -7.29 -7.57 -0.96
N THR A 135 -8.30 -7.20 -0.17
CA THR A 135 -9.36 -8.10 0.28
C THR A 135 -10.30 -8.57 -0.83
N ASP A 136 -10.38 -7.80 -1.93
CA ASP A 136 -11.19 -8.19 -3.09
C ASP A 136 -10.44 -9.06 -4.10
N ILE A 137 -9.12 -9.28 -3.91
CA ILE A 137 -8.27 -10.00 -4.84
C ILE A 137 -8.31 -11.50 -4.56
N GLU A 138 -8.46 -12.29 -5.62
CA GLU A 138 -8.28 -13.75 -5.61
C GLU A 138 -6.83 -14.12 -5.88
N SER A 139 -6.24 -13.55 -6.95
CA SER A 139 -4.84 -13.76 -7.33
C SER A 139 -4.26 -12.57 -8.09
N ILE A 140 -2.95 -12.39 -7.97
CA ILE A 140 -2.16 -11.52 -8.85
C ILE A 140 -1.09 -12.38 -9.53
N GLU A 141 -0.99 -12.26 -10.83
CA GLU A 141 -0.07 -13.01 -11.67
C GLU A 141 0.73 -12.03 -12.52
N VAL A 142 2.03 -12.26 -12.61
CA VAL A 142 2.93 -11.40 -13.39
C VAL A 142 3.55 -12.20 -14.51
N LEU A 143 3.20 -11.84 -15.74
CA LEU A 143 3.76 -12.36 -16.97
C LEU A 143 5.04 -11.60 -17.28
N LYS A 144 6.17 -12.29 -17.30
CA LYS A 144 7.48 -11.65 -17.42
C LYS A 144 8.20 -11.94 -18.72
N ASP A 145 7.80 -13.00 -19.41
CA ASP A 145 8.47 -13.41 -20.65
C ASP A 145 7.68 -13.00 -21.88
N ALA A 146 8.39 -12.84 -22.99
CA ALA A 146 7.79 -12.40 -24.25
C ALA A 146 6.73 -13.35 -24.80
N ALA A 147 6.85 -14.65 -24.53
CA ALA A 147 5.88 -15.63 -25.01
C ALA A 147 4.52 -15.48 -24.30
N SER A 148 4.55 -15.28 -22.97
CA SER A 148 3.32 -15.08 -22.19
C SER A 148 2.70 -13.70 -22.40
N THR A 149 3.50 -12.65 -22.70
CA THR A 149 3.01 -11.29 -22.94
C THR A 149 2.62 -11.01 -24.40
N ALA A 150 2.95 -11.91 -25.34
CA ALA A 150 2.72 -11.72 -26.79
C ALA A 150 1.26 -11.39 -27.15
N ILE A 151 0.29 -11.94 -26.44
CA ILE A 151 -1.15 -11.71 -26.66
C ILE A 151 -1.56 -10.24 -26.38
N TYR A 152 -0.76 -9.50 -25.62
CA TYR A 152 -0.97 -8.08 -25.29
C TYR A 152 -0.20 -7.14 -26.25
N GLY A 153 0.54 -7.72 -27.21
CA GLY A 153 1.30 -6.96 -28.21
C GLY A 153 2.38 -6.07 -27.61
N ALA A 154 2.63 -4.94 -28.25
CA ALA A 154 3.66 -3.99 -27.81
C ALA A 154 3.43 -3.43 -26.39
N ARG A 155 2.18 -3.36 -25.95
CA ARG A 155 1.82 -2.89 -24.59
C ARG A 155 2.29 -3.84 -23.48
N GLY A 156 2.51 -5.12 -23.80
CA GLY A 156 3.04 -6.11 -22.88
C GLY A 156 4.56 -6.13 -22.78
N ALA A 157 5.28 -5.25 -23.49
CA ALA A 157 6.76 -5.28 -23.56
C ALA A 157 7.44 -5.13 -22.19
N ASN A 158 6.87 -4.32 -21.29
CA ASN A 158 7.37 -4.09 -19.93
C ASN A 158 6.81 -5.10 -18.90
N GLY A 159 6.20 -6.20 -19.37
CA GLY A 159 5.51 -7.17 -18.53
C GLY A 159 4.01 -6.86 -18.38
N VAL A 160 3.27 -7.86 -17.92
CA VAL A 160 1.82 -7.74 -17.70
C VAL A 160 1.47 -8.24 -16.30
N ILE A 161 0.70 -7.46 -15.56
CA ILE A 161 0.16 -7.84 -14.26
C ILE A 161 -1.32 -8.16 -14.44
N LEU A 162 -1.66 -9.42 -14.19
CA LEU A 162 -3.03 -9.89 -14.23
C LEU A 162 -3.57 -9.94 -12.81
N VAL A 163 -4.67 -9.24 -12.58
CA VAL A 163 -5.36 -9.24 -11.29
C VAL A 163 -6.73 -9.85 -11.46
N THR A 164 -6.98 -10.90 -10.73
CA THR A 164 -8.29 -11.57 -10.69
C THR A 164 -8.95 -11.25 -9.35
N THR A 165 -10.18 -10.73 -9.40
CA THR A 165 -10.96 -10.48 -8.18
C THR A 165 -11.76 -11.71 -7.76
N LYS A 166 -12.08 -11.78 -6.47
CA LYS A 166 -12.89 -12.85 -5.89
C LYS A 166 -14.26 -12.91 -6.53
N ARG A 167 -14.60 -14.09 -7.02
CA ARG A 167 -15.90 -14.36 -7.67
C ARG A 167 -16.98 -14.74 -6.63
N PRO A 168 -18.27 -14.51 -6.97
CA PRO A 168 -19.35 -15.06 -6.20
C PRO A 168 -19.30 -16.58 -6.15
N VAL A 169 -19.43 -17.14 -4.94
CA VAL A 169 -19.44 -18.59 -4.72
C VAL A 169 -20.81 -19.12 -4.37
N GLU A 170 -21.04 -20.40 -4.69
CA GLU A 170 -22.24 -21.10 -4.27
C GLU A 170 -22.13 -21.48 -2.79
N GLY A 171 -23.22 -21.36 -2.06
CA GLY A 171 -23.26 -21.75 -0.67
C GLY A 171 -24.15 -20.85 0.18
N ARG A 172 -24.07 -21.09 1.49
CA ARG A 172 -24.75 -20.25 2.46
C ARG A 172 -24.22 -18.81 2.37
N VAL A 173 -25.06 -17.88 2.73
CA VAL A 173 -24.66 -16.47 2.84
C VAL A 173 -23.59 -16.35 3.91
N VAL A 174 -22.45 -15.83 3.53
CA VAL A 174 -21.33 -15.51 4.42
C VAL A 174 -21.18 -14.00 4.46
N ILE A 175 -21.25 -13.45 5.66
CA ILE A 175 -21.00 -12.04 5.92
C ILE A 175 -19.63 -11.96 6.59
N SER A 176 -18.75 -11.16 6.02
CA SER A 176 -17.40 -10.92 6.55
C SER A 176 -17.24 -9.45 6.87
N LEU A 177 -16.78 -9.17 8.09
CA LEU A 177 -16.41 -7.82 8.53
C LEU A 177 -14.94 -7.83 8.93
N ASN A 178 -14.17 -6.98 8.30
CA ASN A 178 -12.78 -6.72 8.66
C ASN A 178 -12.62 -5.24 9.00
N THR A 179 -12.10 -4.95 10.18
CA THR A 179 -11.89 -3.57 10.62
C THR A 179 -10.60 -3.48 11.43
N TYR A 180 -9.85 -2.43 11.19
CA TYR A 180 -8.67 -2.12 11.97
C TYR A 180 -8.44 -0.61 12.08
N VAL A 181 -7.66 -0.26 13.07
CA VAL A 181 -7.18 1.10 13.33
C VAL A 181 -5.66 1.04 13.34
N GLN A 182 -5.03 1.99 12.68
CA GLN A 182 -3.58 2.07 12.55
C GLN A 182 -3.12 3.47 12.91
N THR A 183 -2.06 3.59 13.70
CA THR A 183 -1.35 4.84 13.93
C THR A 183 -0.10 4.90 13.06
N LYS A 184 0.24 6.08 12.60
CA LYS A 184 1.46 6.35 11.84
C LYS A 184 2.28 7.39 12.61
N GLU A 185 3.58 7.25 12.59
CA GLU A 185 4.51 8.20 13.20
C GLU A 185 5.76 8.36 12.34
N LEU A 186 6.42 9.47 12.44
CA LEU A 186 7.70 9.69 11.79
C LEU A 186 8.77 8.92 12.57
N SER A 187 9.35 7.89 11.95
CA SER A 187 10.30 6.99 12.64
C SER A 187 11.65 7.62 12.94
N ASN A 188 12.12 8.51 12.07
CA ASN A 188 13.41 9.19 12.22
C ASN A 188 13.27 10.64 11.79
N LYS A 189 13.85 11.52 12.60
CA LYS A 189 14.06 12.93 12.28
C LYS A 189 15.52 13.15 11.94
N LEU A 190 15.78 14.15 11.11
CA LEU A 190 17.12 14.61 10.84
C LEU A 190 17.50 15.65 11.88
N ASP A 191 18.72 15.58 12.39
CA ASP A 191 19.25 16.63 13.24
C ASP A 191 19.39 17.92 12.43
N VAL A 192 18.81 18.99 12.94
CA VAL A 192 18.88 20.32 12.34
C VAL A 192 19.58 21.26 13.30
N MET A 193 20.12 22.37 12.78
CA MET A 193 20.78 23.38 13.60
C MET A 193 19.77 24.01 14.56
N ASP A 194 20.17 24.18 15.80
CA ASP A 194 19.46 25.03 16.73
C ASP A 194 19.58 26.52 16.33
N PRO A 195 18.81 27.46 16.95
CA PRO A 195 18.89 28.87 16.63
C PRO A 195 20.29 29.46 16.77
N TYR A 196 21.03 29.03 17.76
CA TYR A 196 22.39 29.56 18.01
C TYR A 196 23.38 29.09 16.93
N GLU A 197 23.40 27.80 16.62
CA GLU A 197 24.23 27.24 15.56
C GLU A 197 23.89 27.84 14.19
N PHE A 198 22.58 28.00 13.91
CA PHE A 198 22.11 28.61 12.67
C PHE A 198 22.59 30.06 12.55
N VAL A 199 22.45 30.88 13.63
CA VAL A 199 22.90 32.28 13.62
C VAL A 199 24.41 32.36 13.47
N LEU A 200 25.20 31.52 14.13
CA LEU A 200 26.65 31.47 13.95
C LEU A 200 27.05 31.11 12.51
N MET A 201 26.43 30.10 11.92
CA MET A 201 26.67 29.73 10.52
C MET A 201 26.34 30.90 9.58
N GLN A 202 25.22 31.57 9.78
CA GLN A 202 24.82 32.74 8.97
C GLN A 202 25.77 33.92 9.18
N TYR A 203 26.28 34.14 10.39
CA TYR A 203 27.27 35.14 10.68
C TYR A 203 28.59 34.90 9.92
N GLU A 204 29.10 33.68 9.95
CA GLU A 204 30.31 33.33 9.19
C GLU A 204 30.12 33.51 7.68
N ASN A 205 28.97 33.11 7.15
CA ASN A 205 28.61 33.35 5.75
C ASN A 205 28.55 34.87 5.40
N ALA A 206 28.01 35.66 6.28
CA ALA A 206 27.90 37.10 6.10
C ALA A 206 29.30 37.78 6.14
N ARG A 207 30.18 37.35 7.06
CA ARG A 207 31.56 37.84 7.16
C ARG A 207 32.41 37.53 5.90
N GLN A 208 32.22 36.32 5.33
CA GLN A 208 32.91 35.96 4.10
C GLN A 208 32.50 36.82 2.91
N LYS A 209 31.26 37.32 2.90
CA LYS A 209 30.75 38.17 1.81
C LYS A 209 31.08 39.64 1.99
N SER A 210 31.18 40.12 3.23
CA SER A 210 31.43 41.54 3.56
C SER A 210 32.10 41.69 4.92
N SER A 211 33.02 42.62 5.00
CA SER A 211 33.69 42.99 6.26
C SER A 211 32.73 43.70 7.25
N ASN A 212 31.60 44.22 6.77
CA ASN A 212 30.56 44.81 7.58
C ASN A 212 29.16 44.24 7.24
N PRO A 213 28.70 43.20 7.92
CA PRO A 213 27.47 42.52 7.61
C PRO A 213 26.24 43.20 8.20
N THR A 214 26.01 44.47 7.84
CA THR A 214 24.94 45.30 8.42
C THR A 214 23.55 44.68 8.33
N ALA A 215 23.21 44.09 7.17
CA ALA A 215 21.91 43.44 6.98
C ALA A 215 21.73 42.22 7.89
N PHE A 216 22.83 41.49 8.16
CA PHE A 216 22.81 40.40 9.12
C PHE A 216 22.64 40.94 10.56
N ASN A 217 23.46 41.94 10.94
CA ASN A 217 23.41 42.49 12.28
C ASN A 217 22.04 43.08 12.62
N ASN A 218 21.40 43.76 11.66
CA ASN A 218 20.04 44.30 11.86
C ASN A 218 18.99 43.20 12.10
N LYS A 219 19.23 42.00 11.57
CA LYS A 219 18.29 40.88 11.69
C LYS A 219 18.56 39.95 12.88
N TYR A 220 19.82 39.67 13.13
CA TYR A 220 20.24 38.65 14.10
C TYR A 220 21.10 39.23 15.25
N GLY A 221 21.36 40.54 15.26
CA GLY A 221 22.22 41.20 16.25
C GLY A 221 23.70 41.14 15.89
N HIS A 222 24.44 41.88 16.67
CA HIS A 222 25.90 41.93 16.64
C HIS A 222 26.48 40.65 17.30
N ALA A 223 27.73 40.33 16.99
CA ALA A 223 28.37 39.11 17.49
C ALA A 223 28.30 38.94 19.03
N TYR A 224 28.32 40.06 19.78
CA TYR A 224 28.20 40.04 21.25
C TYR A 224 26.77 39.77 21.74
N GLU A 225 25.76 39.85 20.87
CA GLU A 225 24.34 39.63 21.21
C GLU A 225 23.90 38.17 20.88
N HIS A 226 24.68 37.41 20.15
CA HIS A 226 24.28 36.09 19.72
C HIS A 226 24.01 35.08 20.86
N TYR A 227 24.49 35.36 22.08
CA TYR A 227 24.19 34.54 23.27
C TYR A 227 22.68 34.45 23.57
N ILE A 228 21.86 35.38 23.07
CA ILE A 228 20.39 35.34 23.28
C ILE A 228 19.74 34.12 22.61
N TYR A 229 20.38 33.57 21.59
CA TYR A 229 19.90 32.38 20.89
C TYR A 229 20.32 31.08 21.59
N GLN A 230 21.25 31.18 22.54
CA GLN A 230 21.79 30.02 23.22
C GLN A 230 20.74 29.40 24.18
N GLY A 231 20.54 28.07 24.04
CA GLY A 231 19.57 27.34 24.88
C GLY A 231 18.11 27.49 24.45
N ASN A 232 17.84 28.21 23.38
CA ASN A 232 16.50 28.29 22.79
C ASN A 232 16.30 27.11 21.80
N ALA A 233 15.20 26.38 21.93
CA ALA A 233 14.89 25.25 21.08
C ALA A 233 14.61 25.64 19.63
N GLY A 234 14.10 26.89 19.42
CA GLY A 234 13.65 27.36 18.11
C GLY A 234 12.42 26.61 17.60
N THR A 235 12.15 26.78 16.31
CA THR A 235 11.08 26.06 15.64
C THR A 235 11.66 24.83 14.91
N ASP A 236 11.29 23.62 15.36
CA ASP A 236 11.53 22.40 14.59
C ASP A 236 10.43 22.24 13.54
N TRP A 237 10.72 22.67 12.32
CA TRP A 237 9.79 22.59 11.20
C TRP A 237 9.44 21.17 10.79
N GLN A 238 10.26 20.18 11.18
CA GLN A 238 9.90 18.78 10.97
C GLN A 238 8.72 18.39 11.87
N ASP A 239 8.71 18.85 13.12
CA ASP A 239 7.60 18.63 14.05
C ASP A 239 6.35 19.37 13.64
N GLU A 240 6.48 20.62 13.20
CA GLU A 240 5.34 21.42 12.76
C GLU A 240 4.66 20.83 11.51
N VAL A 241 5.42 20.27 10.59
CA VAL A 241 4.91 19.77 9.32
C VAL A 241 4.61 18.27 9.38
N PHE A 242 5.40 17.47 10.11
CA PHE A 242 5.31 16.00 10.14
C PHE A 242 5.10 15.42 11.55
N GLY A 243 4.87 16.27 12.55
CA GLY A 243 4.71 15.85 13.95
C GLY A 243 3.34 15.28 14.31
N SER A 244 2.43 15.15 13.36
CA SER A 244 1.13 14.56 13.65
C SER A 244 1.24 13.03 13.77
N ASN A 245 0.51 12.48 14.76
CA ASN A 245 0.36 11.02 14.93
C ASN A 245 -1.06 10.62 14.47
N PRO A 246 -1.30 10.54 13.16
CA PRO A 246 -2.61 10.32 12.61
C PRO A 246 -3.13 8.91 12.89
N VAL A 247 -4.44 8.80 13.05
CA VAL A 247 -5.14 7.54 13.26
C VAL A 247 -5.90 7.20 11.99
N ALA A 248 -5.40 6.21 11.26
CA ALA A 248 -6.06 5.67 10.07
C ALA A 248 -7.14 4.64 10.48
N LYS A 249 -8.25 4.62 9.75
CA LYS A 249 -9.38 3.73 9.97
C LYS A 249 -9.70 2.96 8.70
N TYR A 250 -9.98 1.68 8.87
CA TYR A 250 -10.36 0.80 7.77
C TYR A 250 -11.55 -0.05 8.18
N VAL A 251 -12.54 -0.14 7.30
CA VAL A 251 -13.72 -0.98 7.47
C VAL A 251 -14.01 -1.65 6.13
N ASP A 252 -14.09 -2.97 6.12
CA ASP A 252 -14.47 -3.79 4.96
C ASP A 252 -15.61 -4.72 5.37
N LEU A 253 -16.75 -4.52 4.75
CA LEU A 253 -17.94 -5.35 4.92
C LEU A 253 -18.22 -6.05 3.60
N SER A 254 -18.27 -7.37 3.61
CA SER A 254 -18.62 -8.13 2.43
C SER A 254 -19.68 -9.21 2.70
N VAL A 255 -20.49 -9.45 1.69
CA VAL A 255 -21.54 -10.47 1.69
C VAL A 255 -21.37 -11.31 0.43
N ASN A 256 -21.23 -12.61 0.60
CA ASN A 256 -21.05 -13.56 -0.50
C ASN A 256 -21.97 -14.77 -0.29
N GLY A 257 -22.60 -15.26 -1.36
CA GLY A 257 -23.45 -16.44 -1.29
C GLY A 257 -24.26 -16.64 -2.55
N GLY A 258 -25.13 -17.63 -2.51
CA GLY A 258 -26.06 -17.92 -3.61
C GLY A 258 -26.27 -19.39 -3.86
N THR A 259 -27.02 -19.67 -4.91
CA THR A 259 -27.33 -21.00 -5.41
C THR A 259 -26.60 -21.26 -6.71
N GLU A 260 -26.70 -22.48 -7.24
CA GLU A 260 -26.16 -22.81 -8.57
C GLU A 260 -26.66 -21.86 -9.67
N LYS A 261 -27.90 -21.39 -9.57
CA LYS A 261 -28.52 -20.52 -10.58
C LYS A 261 -28.21 -19.04 -10.40
N ALA A 262 -28.00 -18.60 -9.16
CA ALA A 262 -27.78 -17.17 -8.86
C ALA A 262 -26.79 -17.03 -7.72
N LYS A 263 -25.65 -16.43 -8.00
CA LYS A 263 -24.57 -16.15 -7.03
C LYS A 263 -24.32 -14.67 -6.98
N TYR A 264 -24.00 -14.14 -5.82
CA TYR A 264 -23.69 -12.73 -5.64
C TYR A 264 -22.56 -12.53 -4.65
N LYS A 265 -21.81 -11.47 -4.87
CA LYS A 265 -20.84 -10.91 -3.93
C LYS A 265 -21.03 -9.39 -3.91
N LEU A 266 -21.22 -8.84 -2.72
CA LEU A 266 -21.26 -7.40 -2.47
C LEU A 266 -20.16 -7.07 -1.49
N SER A 267 -19.41 -6.00 -1.71
CA SER A 267 -18.47 -5.47 -0.73
C SER A 267 -18.56 -3.95 -0.65
N PHE A 268 -18.37 -3.45 0.56
CA PHE A 268 -18.25 -2.04 0.86
C PHE A 268 -17.00 -1.84 1.71
N ILE A 269 -16.10 -0.99 1.23
CA ILE A 269 -14.84 -0.70 1.90
C ILE A 269 -14.75 0.80 2.11
N HIS A 270 -14.58 1.19 3.36
CA HIS A 270 -14.31 2.56 3.77
C HIS A 270 -12.91 2.63 4.37
N GLN A 271 -12.13 3.59 3.90
CA GLN A 271 -10.81 3.89 4.45
C GLN A 271 -10.66 5.40 4.65
N ASP A 272 -10.14 5.76 5.80
CA ASP A 272 -9.76 7.12 6.18
C ASP A 272 -8.29 7.10 6.61
N GLN A 273 -7.43 7.65 5.79
CA GLN A 273 -5.98 7.60 5.94
C GLN A 273 -5.38 9.00 6.01
N PRO A 274 -5.39 9.62 7.18
CA PRO A 274 -4.62 10.83 7.38
C PRO A 274 -3.11 10.55 7.26
N SER A 275 -2.37 11.55 6.80
CA SER A 275 -0.91 11.52 6.66
C SER A 275 -0.23 11.97 7.94
N VAL A 276 1.04 11.59 8.12
CA VAL A 276 1.93 12.19 9.12
C VAL A 276 2.19 13.67 8.82
N MET A 277 2.10 14.06 7.55
CA MET A 277 2.15 15.47 7.12
C MET A 277 0.81 16.12 7.43
N VAL A 278 0.84 17.22 8.16
CA VAL A 278 -0.34 17.99 8.54
C VAL A 278 -1.12 18.46 7.31
N GLY A 279 -2.44 18.31 7.34
CA GLY A 279 -3.32 18.73 6.25
C GLY A 279 -3.42 17.77 5.08
N ASN A 280 -2.65 16.68 5.08
CA ASN A 280 -2.71 15.67 4.02
C ASN A 280 -3.48 14.43 4.47
N GLY A 281 -4.22 13.84 3.55
CA GLY A 281 -4.99 12.64 3.84
C GLY A 281 -5.68 12.06 2.62
N LEU A 282 -6.18 10.85 2.79
CA LEU A 282 -6.96 10.12 1.78
C LEU A 282 -8.20 9.53 2.44
N LYS A 283 -9.37 9.86 1.91
CA LYS A 283 -10.62 9.17 2.23
C LYS A 283 -11.14 8.46 0.99
N GLN A 284 -11.45 7.20 1.13
CA GLN A 284 -11.88 6.40 -0.01
C GLN A 284 -13.02 5.47 0.37
N ASN A 285 -14.03 5.41 -0.49
CA ASN A 285 -15.15 4.50 -0.41
C ASN A 285 -15.21 3.67 -1.68
N ASN A 286 -15.13 2.35 -1.53
CA ASN A 286 -15.26 1.38 -2.61
C ASN A 286 -16.53 0.56 -2.41
N MET A 287 -17.37 0.49 -3.44
CA MET A 287 -18.51 -0.43 -3.49
C MET A 287 -18.32 -1.35 -4.69
N ASN A 288 -18.29 -2.65 -4.44
CA ASN A 288 -18.16 -3.64 -5.48
C ASN A 288 -19.38 -4.57 -5.44
N ALA A 289 -19.94 -4.85 -6.60
CA ALA A 289 -21.02 -5.80 -6.74
C ALA A 289 -20.74 -6.74 -7.92
N SER A 290 -20.84 -8.02 -7.65
CA SER A 290 -20.66 -9.09 -8.64
C SER A 290 -21.83 -10.04 -8.58
N PHE A 291 -22.43 -10.32 -9.72
CA PHE A 291 -23.54 -11.23 -9.89
C PHE A 291 -23.22 -12.24 -10.99
N ASN A 292 -23.53 -13.50 -10.73
CA ASN A 292 -23.45 -14.57 -11.72
C ASN A 292 -24.81 -15.28 -11.74
N PHE A 293 -25.51 -15.16 -12.85
CA PHE A 293 -26.86 -15.69 -13.01
C PHE A 293 -26.91 -16.67 -14.19
N LYS A 294 -27.42 -17.87 -13.95
CA LYS A 294 -27.60 -18.94 -14.92
C LYS A 294 -29.08 -19.24 -15.13
N PRO A 295 -29.79 -18.43 -15.93
CA PRO A 295 -31.23 -18.65 -16.19
C PRO A 295 -31.49 -19.95 -16.92
N PHE A 296 -30.56 -20.36 -17.79
CA PHE A 296 -30.64 -21.60 -18.58
C PHE A 296 -29.28 -22.30 -18.53
N LYS A 297 -29.25 -23.62 -18.81
CA LYS A 297 -27.99 -24.41 -18.82
C LYS A 297 -26.97 -23.88 -19.85
N PHE A 298 -27.45 -23.26 -20.92
CA PHE A 298 -26.61 -22.73 -22.00
C PHE A 298 -26.26 -21.23 -21.86
N LEU A 299 -26.83 -20.52 -20.87
CA LEU A 299 -26.66 -19.08 -20.72
C LEU A 299 -26.15 -18.75 -19.32
N THR A 300 -25.00 -18.11 -19.26
CA THR A 300 -24.45 -17.53 -18.02
C THR A 300 -24.31 -16.03 -18.24
N LEU A 301 -24.90 -15.26 -17.33
CA LEU A 301 -24.80 -13.79 -17.29
C LEU A 301 -23.91 -13.42 -16.12
N GLU A 302 -22.82 -12.74 -16.40
CA GLU A 302 -21.92 -12.17 -15.39
C GLU A 302 -22.02 -10.65 -15.41
N TYR A 303 -22.32 -10.07 -14.28
CA TYR A 303 -22.32 -8.62 -14.10
C TYR A 303 -21.40 -8.23 -12.98
N ARG A 304 -20.54 -7.26 -13.22
CA ARG A 304 -19.65 -6.69 -12.21
C ARG A 304 -19.68 -5.19 -12.31
N THR A 305 -19.73 -4.54 -11.18
CA THR A 305 -19.61 -3.09 -11.08
C THR A 305 -18.72 -2.73 -9.90
N ARG A 306 -17.95 -1.68 -10.09
CA ARG A 306 -17.14 -1.05 -9.06
C ARG A 306 -17.43 0.44 -9.07
N LEU A 307 -17.76 0.97 -7.92
CA LEU A 307 -17.92 2.38 -7.68
C LEU A 307 -16.82 2.81 -6.70
N LEU A 308 -16.09 3.84 -7.07
CA LEU A 308 -15.02 4.42 -6.27
C LEU A 308 -15.35 5.90 -6.07
N HIS A 309 -15.34 6.32 -4.80
CA HIS A 309 -15.32 7.72 -4.41
C HIS A 309 -14.06 7.97 -3.60
N LYS A 310 -13.23 8.87 -4.06
CA LYS A 310 -11.92 9.19 -3.48
C LYS A 310 -11.81 10.68 -3.25
N GLU A 311 -11.46 11.08 -2.05
CA GLU A 311 -11.12 12.44 -1.64
C GLU A 311 -9.67 12.44 -1.20
N VAL A 312 -8.88 13.34 -1.75
CA VAL A 312 -7.47 13.51 -1.40
C VAL A 312 -7.28 14.93 -0.88
N ASP A 313 -6.93 15.05 0.38
CA ASP A 313 -6.62 16.32 1.02
C ASP A 313 -5.12 16.59 0.88
N GLY A 314 -4.75 17.83 0.54
CA GLY A 314 -3.36 18.28 0.46
C GLY A 314 -2.57 17.76 -0.74
N SER A 315 -3.20 17.04 -1.67
CA SER A 315 -2.55 16.67 -2.93
C SER A 315 -2.30 17.93 -3.75
N GLY A 316 -1.06 18.15 -4.15
CA GLY A 316 -0.67 19.38 -4.83
C GLY A 316 -0.25 20.48 -3.88
N THR A 317 0.21 20.15 -2.69
CA THR A 317 1.00 21.04 -1.85
C THR A 317 2.29 21.37 -2.59
N GLU A 318 2.15 22.15 -3.66
CA GLU A 318 3.28 22.74 -4.35
C GLU A 318 4.10 23.50 -3.31
N GLY A 319 5.28 23.00 -2.98
CA GLY A 319 6.26 23.68 -2.17
C GLY A 319 6.45 23.18 -0.74
N VAL A 320 5.57 22.38 -0.16
CA VAL A 320 5.81 21.79 1.17
C VAL A 320 6.34 20.37 1.04
N SER A 321 7.62 20.20 1.26
CA SER A 321 8.31 18.92 1.28
C SER A 321 9.19 18.84 2.52
N LEU A 322 9.66 17.63 2.87
CA LEU A 322 10.64 17.46 3.93
C LEU A 322 11.87 18.35 3.71
N LEU A 323 12.33 18.47 2.46
CA LEU A 323 13.47 19.32 2.12
C LEU A 323 13.19 20.80 2.37
N THR A 324 11.96 21.25 2.13
CA THR A 324 11.55 22.66 2.41
C THR A 324 11.52 22.89 3.90
N ALA A 325 10.92 22.00 4.69
CA ALA A 325 10.89 22.07 6.15
C ALA A 325 12.31 22.10 6.75
N LEU A 326 13.22 21.26 6.25
CA LEU A 326 14.61 21.21 6.70
C LEU A 326 15.42 22.47 6.34
N ARG A 327 15.00 23.23 5.33
CA ARG A 327 15.67 24.46 4.90
C ARG A 327 15.11 25.71 5.56
N GLU A 328 13.98 25.59 6.23
CA GLU A 328 13.39 26.73 6.93
C GLU A 328 14.22 27.10 8.16
N LYS A 329 14.15 28.39 8.50
CA LYS A 329 14.94 28.96 9.56
C LYS A 329 14.38 28.61 10.93
N PRO A 330 15.18 28.13 11.87
CA PRO A 330 14.71 27.80 13.21
C PRO A 330 14.35 29.02 14.05
N THR A 331 14.69 30.25 13.58
CA THR A 331 14.41 31.49 14.26
C THR A 331 14.12 32.66 13.28
N LYS A 332 13.27 33.56 13.65
CA LYS A 332 12.98 34.81 12.91
C LYS A 332 14.05 35.87 13.09
N GLY A 333 14.92 35.74 14.10
CA GLY A 333 15.95 36.69 14.47
C GLY A 333 15.59 37.48 15.73
N LEU A 334 16.15 38.69 15.91
CA LEU A 334 15.96 39.53 17.09
C LEU A 334 14.49 39.80 17.42
N ASP A 335 13.64 40.00 16.41
CA ASP A 335 12.21 40.27 16.58
C ASP A 335 11.44 39.17 17.35
N GLU A 336 11.99 37.97 17.38
CA GLU A 336 11.38 36.83 18.09
C GLU A 336 11.67 36.88 19.61
N TYR A 337 12.86 37.35 19.96
CA TYR A 337 13.36 37.34 21.37
C TYR A 337 13.32 38.70 22.05
N MET A 338 13.21 39.77 21.28
CA MET A 338 13.10 41.15 21.80
C MET A 338 11.68 41.69 21.85
N LYS A 339 10.64 40.87 21.61
CA LYS A 339 9.28 41.29 21.98
C LYS A 339 9.21 41.36 23.52
N LEU A 340 9.43 42.55 24.03
CA LEU A 340 8.98 42.88 25.38
C LEU A 340 7.49 42.52 25.52
N PRO A 341 7.04 41.96 26.66
CA PRO A 341 5.62 41.80 26.89
C PRO A 341 4.93 43.13 26.60
N GLU A 342 3.75 43.09 26.00
CA GLU A 342 2.91 44.25 25.67
C GLU A 342 2.47 45.07 26.93
N ASP A 343 3.25 45.06 27.97
CA ASP A 343 3.05 45.84 29.16
C ASP A 343 3.93 47.11 29.08
N ASP A 344 3.29 48.18 28.78
CA ASP A 344 3.54 49.60 28.76
C ASP A 344 4.70 50.18 29.60
N THR A 345 5.90 49.68 29.51
CA THR A 345 7.07 50.41 29.94
C THR A 345 8.12 50.46 28.84
N TYR A 346 7.88 51.40 27.95
CA TYR A 346 8.89 51.86 26.99
C TYR A 346 10.08 52.40 27.77
N PHE A 347 11.15 51.61 27.83
CA PHE A 347 12.44 52.12 28.30
C PHE A 347 13.03 52.97 27.17
N ASP A 348 12.93 54.29 27.30
CA ASP A 348 13.57 55.23 26.41
C ASP A 348 15.04 55.40 26.83
N PRO A 349 16.00 54.90 26.01
CA PRO A 349 17.43 55.03 26.33
C PRO A 349 17.95 56.46 26.32
N ASP A 350 17.22 57.41 25.76
CA ASP A 350 17.61 58.82 25.69
C ASP A 350 17.18 59.64 26.92
N GLN A 351 16.67 59.02 27.95
CA GLN A 351 16.31 59.67 29.22
C GLN A 351 17.32 59.44 30.36
N LEU A 352 18.54 59.03 30.07
CA LEU A 352 19.64 58.99 31.03
C LEU A 352 20.64 60.08 30.80
#